data_e258199ec4d2c8b3cb7832a8d35b6b3b
#
_entry.id   e258199ec4d2c8b3cb7832a8d35b6b3b
#
_cell.length_a   1.000
_cell.length_b   1.000
_cell.length_c   1.000
_cell.angle_alpha   90.00
_cell.angle_beta   90.00
_cell.angle_gamma   90.00
#
_symmetry.space_group_name_H-M   'P 1'
#
loop_
_entity.id
_entity.type
_entity.pdbx_description
1 polymer ?
#
loop_
_entity_poly.entity_id
_entity_poly.type
_entity_poly.pdbx_seq_one_letter_code
_entity_poly.pdbx_strand_id
1 'polypeptide(L)'
;MDALDVFYRVRHRWPEYEALMARLRYVFASGSHCEALAVVHSQRSYVMNHYGHRPAGREETGGMIGAVTTRAEALELCARHQPELLITTDQLEEGDGLELVREAHQRWPELPILLVMKTLSLPRLRLALKSGCRGVLADALIMQGNVLIAIQTILRGKRYLDPALMQLLDEKAMGWDPQLSEKQLQILQEVARGLSDRQIAEKLQLPYDTVRYILKQAYRELGTANRIQAAVLLVQQGLVGPADLLAQGVARAFRLHS
;
A
#
# COMPACT_ATOMS: atom_id res chain seq x y z
N MET A 1 -12.86 -15.33 -21.04
CA MET A 1 -12.35 -14.04 -21.56
C MET A 1 -10.86 -14.22 -21.73
N ASP A 2 -10.38 -14.18 -22.96
CA ASP A 2 -8.99 -14.48 -23.29
C ASP A 2 -8.07 -13.35 -22.78
N ALA A 3 -6.90 -13.68 -22.26
CA ALA A 3 -5.92 -12.70 -21.77
C ALA A 3 -5.52 -11.67 -22.85
N LEU A 4 -5.56 -12.08 -24.12
CA LEU A 4 -5.36 -11.22 -25.28
C LEU A 4 -6.47 -10.17 -25.44
N ASP A 5 -7.73 -10.51 -25.18
CA ASP A 5 -8.86 -9.55 -25.24
C ASP A 5 -8.75 -8.44 -24.20
N VAL A 6 -8.27 -8.78 -23.01
CA VAL A 6 -7.99 -7.79 -21.95
C VAL A 6 -6.87 -6.86 -22.40
N PHE A 7 -5.78 -7.40 -22.94
CA PHE A 7 -4.62 -6.64 -23.42
C PHE A 7 -5.01 -5.68 -24.56
N TYR A 8 -5.86 -6.08 -25.49
CA TYR A 8 -6.32 -5.22 -26.59
C TYR A 8 -7.22 -4.08 -26.12
N ARG A 9 -8.09 -4.30 -25.13
CA ARG A 9 -8.97 -3.25 -24.57
C ARG A 9 -8.19 -2.15 -23.83
N VAL A 10 -7.12 -2.53 -23.14
CA VAL A 10 -6.24 -1.60 -22.41
C VAL A 10 -5.38 -0.79 -23.37
N ARG A 11 -4.96 -1.37 -24.50
CA ARG A 11 -4.05 -0.74 -25.46
C ARG A 11 -4.57 0.59 -26.02
N HIS A 12 -5.89 0.78 -26.13
CA HIS A 12 -6.47 2.03 -26.64
C HIS A 12 -6.34 3.23 -25.69
N ARG A 13 -6.24 2.99 -24.38
CA ARG A 13 -6.12 4.09 -23.38
C ARG A 13 -4.70 4.24 -22.82
N TRP A 14 -3.81 3.35 -23.19
CA TRP A 14 -2.43 3.37 -22.73
C TRP A 14 -1.67 4.65 -23.12
N PRO A 15 -1.79 5.16 -24.36
CA PRO A 15 -1.15 6.42 -24.74
C PRO A 15 -1.63 7.63 -23.92
N GLU A 16 -2.91 7.67 -23.53
CA GLU A 16 -3.46 8.72 -22.67
C GLU A 16 -2.87 8.64 -21.25
N TYR A 17 -2.74 7.43 -20.72
CA TYR A 17 -2.10 7.19 -19.43
C TYR A 17 -0.64 7.63 -19.45
N GLU A 18 0.13 7.20 -20.43
CA GLU A 18 1.54 7.55 -20.55
C GLU A 18 1.73 9.07 -20.74
N ALA A 19 0.89 9.72 -21.54
CA ALA A 19 0.93 11.15 -21.75
C ALA A 19 0.61 11.93 -20.45
N LEU A 20 -0.34 11.45 -19.64
CA LEU A 20 -0.65 12.02 -18.34
C LEU A 20 0.54 11.85 -17.38
N MET A 21 1.07 10.63 -17.25
CA MET A 21 2.15 10.32 -16.33
C MET A 21 3.46 11.03 -16.71
N ALA A 22 3.71 11.29 -17.99
CA ALA A 22 4.88 12.03 -18.43
C ALA A 22 4.87 13.52 -18.02
N ARG A 23 3.69 14.08 -17.76
CA ARG A 23 3.50 15.49 -17.37
C ARG A 23 3.36 15.68 -15.86
N LEU A 24 2.85 14.67 -15.17
CA LEU A 24 2.54 14.69 -13.75
C LEU A 24 3.82 14.42 -12.94
N ARG A 25 4.10 15.25 -11.95
CA ARG A 25 5.19 15.00 -11.00
C ARG A 25 4.71 14.04 -9.92
N TYR A 26 5.24 12.81 -9.91
CA TYR A 26 4.76 11.81 -8.95
C TYR A 26 5.87 10.96 -8.35
N VAL A 27 5.59 10.42 -7.16
CA VAL A 27 6.39 9.40 -6.47
C VAL A 27 5.65 8.08 -6.54
N PHE A 28 6.37 7.01 -6.82
CA PHE A 28 5.87 5.64 -6.80
C PHE A 28 6.56 4.83 -5.70
N ALA A 29 5.79 4.24 -4.80
CA ALA A 29 6.29 3.37 -3.73
C ALA A 29 5.67 1.98 -3.84
N SER A 30 6.50 0.93 -3.87
CA SER A 30 6.06 -0.46 -4.09
C SER A 30 6.84 -1.43 -3.22
N GLY A 31 6.23 -2.53 -2.81
CA GLY A 31 6.90 -3.59 -2.05
C GLY A 31 7.84 -4.47 -2.86
N SER A 32 8.14 -4.12 -4.11
CA SER A 32 8.97 -4.91 -4.99
C SER A 32 9.88 -4.03 -5.85
N HIS A 33 11.18 -4.26 -5.75
CA HIS A 33 12.19 -3.67 -6.65
C HIS A 33 11.87 -3.94 -8.14
N CYS A 34 11.37 -5.14 -8.46
CA CYS A 34 11.01 -5.48 -9.83
C CYS A 34 9.86 -4.60 -10.35
N GLU A 35 8.86 -4.31 -9.53
CA GLU A 35 7.76 -3.41 -9.89
C GLU A 35 8.24 -1.98 -10.04
N ALA A 36 9.03 -1.49 -9.09
CA ALA A 36 9.62 -0.17 -9.16
C ALA A 36 10.43 0.00 -10.46
N LEU A 37 11.29 -0.96 -10.79
CA LEU A 37 12.06 -0.98 -12.03
C LEU A 37 11.17 -1.05 -13.27
N ALA A 38 10.11 -1.87 -13.27
CA ALA A 38 9.19 -1.98 -14.41
C ALA A 38 8.50 -0.66 -14.71
N VAL A 39 8.06 0.07 -13.67
CA VAL A 39 7.45 1.39 -13.83
C VAL A 39 8.46 2.41 -14.34
N VAL A 40 9.70 2.42 -13.82
CA VAL A 40 10.80 3.27 -14.31
C VAL A 40 11.08 3.00 -15.79
N HIS A 41 11.21 1.73 -16.18
CA HIS A 41 11.47 1.34 -17.57
C HIS A 41 10.33 1.74 -18.51
N SER A 42 9.09 1.52 -18.12
CA SER A 42 7.91 1.91 -18.91
C SER A 42 7.91 3.43 -19.17
N GLN A 43 8.09 4.24 -18.14
CA GLN A 43 8.15 5.69 -18.26
C GLN A 43 9.33 6.16 -19.13
N ARG A 44 10.50 5.58 -18.93
CA ARG A 44 11.70 5.93 -19.70
C ARG A 44 11.53 5.59 -21.18
N SER A 45 10.97 4.44 -21.50
CA SER A 45 10.72 4.01 -22.88
C SER A 45 9.71 4.93 -23.57
N TYR A 46 8.65 5.35 -22.87
CA TYR A 46 7.68 6.29 -23.42
C TYR A 46 8.32 7.65 -23.74
N VAL A 47 9.06 8.23 -22.81
CA VAL A 47 9.75 9.52 -23.00
C VAL A 47 10.72 9.45 -24.17
N MET A 48 11.50 8.37 -24.29
CA MET A 48 12.44 8.17 -25.39
C MET A 48 11.73 8.03 -26.74
N ASN A 49 10.64 7.31 -26.79
CA ASN A 49 9.92 7.05 -28.05
C ASN A 49 9.12 8.27 -28.57
N HIS A 50 8.61 9.11 -27.67
CA HIS A 50 7.73 10.22 -28.06
C HIS A 50 8.41 11.60 -28.09
N TYR A 51 9.43 11.79 -27.28
CA TYR A 51 10.09 13.10 -27.12
C TYR A 51 11.57 13.12 -27.51
N GLY A 52 12.10 11.98 -27.95
CA GLY A 52 13.54 11.86 -28.23
C GLY A 52 14.41 11.97 -26.97
N HIS A 53 15.67 12.35 -27.17
CA HIS A 53 16.57 12.60 -26.04
C HIS A 53 16.03 13.76 -25.18
N ARG A 54 15.92 13.54 -23.88
CA ARG A 54 15.60 14.58 -22.91
C ARG A 54 16.61 15.73 -23.08
N PRO A 55 16.20 16.94 -23.43
CA PRO A 55 17.16 18.05 -23.53
C PRO A 55 17.78 18.27 -22.15
N ALA A 56 19.10 18.26 -22.09
CA ALA A 56 19.86 18.61 -20.90
C ALA A 56 19.47 20.04 -20.48
N GLY A 57 18.90 20.22 -19.28
CA GLY A 57 18.60 21.53 -18.73
C GLY A 57 17.14 21.83 -18.41
N ARG A 58 16.18 20.90 -18.59
CA ARG A 58 14.81 21.07 -18.10
C ARG A 58 14.59 20.28 -16.80
N GLU A 59 14.93 20.89 -15.67
CA GLU A 59 14.58 20.37 -14.32
C GLU A 59 13.08 20.44 -13.99
N GLU A 60 12.27 21.07 -14.85
CA GLU A 60 10.84 21.36 -14.59
C GLU A 60 9.84 20.53 -15.43
N THR A 61 10.30 19.55 -16.17
CA THR A 61 9.36 18.69 -16.92
C THR A 61 8.81 17.62 -16.00
N GLY A 62 7.47 17.49 -15.95
CA GLY A 62 6.75 16.45 -15.24
C GLY A 62 7.32 15.05 -15.45
N GLY A 63 6.71 14.06 -14.85
CA GLY A 63 7.13 12.67 -14.89
C GLY A 63 7.48 12.15 -13.48
N MET A 64 7.92 10.90 -13.42
CA MET A 64 8.27 10.26 -12.17
C MET A 64 9.49 10.91 -11.51
N ILE A 65 9.32 11.35 -10.27
CA ILE A 65 10.38 11.89 -9.40
C ILE A 65 11.28 10.76 -8.93
N GLY A 66 10.66 9.66 -8.49
CA GLY A 66 11.37 8.47 -8.04
C GLY A 66 10.43 7.29 -7.84
N ALA A 67 11.02 6.09 -7.90
CA ALA A 67 10.39 4.83 -7.54
C ALA A 67 11.21 4.22 -6.40
N VAL A 68 10.54 3.91 -5.29
CA VAL A 68 11.15 3.47 -4.04
C VAL A 68 10.41 2.28 -3.47
N THR A 69 11.03 1.59 -2.50
CA THR A 69 10.43 0.40 -1.91
C THR A 69 10.17 0.53 -0.41
N THR A 70 10.63 1.61 0.19
CA THR A 70 10.47 1.83 1.63
C THR A 70 9.59 3.05 1.93
N ARG A 71 8.94 3.03 3.09
CA ARG A 71 8.16 4.16 3.59
C ARG A 71 9.03 5.41 3.79
N ALA A 72 10.23 5.24 4.36
CA ALA A 72 11.12 6.36 4.68
C ALA A 72 11.55 7.11 3.42
N GLU A 73 12.00 6.39 2.39
CA GLU A 73 12.37 6.99 1.10
C GLU A 73 11.22 7.70 0.42
N ALA A 74 10.00 7.12 0.45
CA ALA A 74 8.83 7.75 -0.13
C ALA A 74 8.50 9.09 0.54
N LEU A 75 8.55 9.16 1.87
CA LEU A 75 8.32 10.39 2.62
C LEU A 75 9.43 11.42 2.38
N GLU A 76 10.68 10.99 2.28
CA GLU A 76 11.81 11.88 1.95
C GLU A 76 11.64 12.51 0.57
N LEU A 77 11.29 11.70 -0.45
CA LEU A 77 11.03 12.22 -1.80
C LEU A 77 9.86 13.19 -1.82
N CYS A 78 8.77 12.88 -1.10
CA CYS A 78 7.62 13.79 -0.99
C CYS A 78 8.00 15.12 -0.33
N ALA A 79 8.80 15.08 0.75
CA ALA A 79 9.25 16.28 1.45
C ALA A 79 10.14 17.16 0.57
N ARG A 80 11.09 16.54 -0.14
CA ARG A 80 12.08 17.25 -0.97
C ARG A 80 11.50 17.83 -2.24
N HIS A 81 10.61 17.08 -2.90
CA HIS A 81 10.19 17.40 -4.26
C HIS A 81 8.74 17.87 -4.40
N GLN A 82 7.93 17.78 -3.35
CA GLN A 82 6.52 18.18 -3.32
C GLN A 82 5.76 17.67 -4.57
N PRO A 83 5.57 16.36 -4.73
CA PRO A 83 4.91 15.78 -5.88
C PRO A 83 3.43 16.19 -5.97
N GLU A 84 2.88 16.09 -7.16
CA GLU A 84 1.44 16.29 -7.42
C GLU A 84 0.62 15.03 -7.16
N LEU A 85 1.30 13.85 -7.06
CA LEU A 85 0.66 12.57 -6.81
C LEU A 85 1.64 11.61 -6.10
N LEU A 86 1.16 10.92 -5.08
CA LEU A 86 1.80 9.75 -4.51
C LEU A 86 1.00 8.50 -4.92
N ILE A 87 1.68 7.55 -5.57
CA ILE A 87 1.13 6.21 -5.85
C ILE A 87 1.86 5.24 -4.95
N THR A 88 1.15 4.44 -4.18
CA THR A 88 1.77 3.44 -3.31
C THR A 88 0.99 2.14 -3.32
N THR A 89 1.69 1.01 -3.19
CA THR A 89 1.05 -0.27 -2.88
C THR A 89 0.78 -0.37 -1.38
N ASP A 90 -0.15 -1.20 -0.98
CA ASP A 90 -0.48 -1.44 0.43
C ASP A 90 0.62 -2.23 1.17
N GLN A 91 1.54 -2.87 0.45
CA GLN A 91 2.71 -3.56 0.97
C GLN A 91 3.97 -2.88 0.46
N LEU A 92 4.90 -2.56 1.34
CA LEU A 92 6.23 -2.06 1.03
C LEU A 92 7.27 -3.08 1.47
N GLU A 93 8.50 -2.95 0.99
CA GLU A 93 9.61 -3.81 1.41
C GLU A 93 9.95 -3.56 2.89
N GLU A 94 9.99 -2.27 3.27
CA GLU A 94 10.10 -1.87 4.66
C GLU A 94 8.96 -0.91 5.03
N GLY A 95 8.14 -1.34 5.98
CA GLY A 95 6.97 -0.61 6.46
C GLY A 95 5.67 -1.08 5.80
N ASP A 96 4.59 -0.40 6.12
CA ASP A 96 3.24 -0.67 5.61
C ASP A 96 2.78 0.52 4.74
N GLY A 97 2.24 0.23 3.56
CA GLY A 97 1.78 1.26 2.65
C GLY A 97 0.58 2.06 3.20
N LEU A 98 -0.25 1.46 4.04
CA LEU A 98 -1.33 2.19 4.73
C LEU A 98 -0.78 3.18 5.78
N GLU A 99 0.31 2.81 6.46
CA GLU A 99 1.01 3.75 7.36
C GLU A 99 1.65 4.89 6.56
N LEU A 100 2.26 4.59 5.39
CA LEU A 100 2.76 5.63 4.48
C LEU A 100 1.65 6.61 4.08
N VAL A 101 0.49 6.10 3.66
CA VAL A 101 -0.66 6.93 3.28
C VAL A 101 -1.10 7.82 4.43
N ARG A 102 -1.24 7.26 5.64
CA ARG A 102 -1.68 8.00 6.83
C ARG A 102 -0.70 9.12 7.18
N GLU A 103 0.59 8.81 7.21
CA GLU A 103 1.63 9.78 7.54
C GLU A 103 1.76 10.87 6.45
N ALA A 104 1.72 10.50 5.18
CA ALA A 104 1.73 11.45 4.08
C ALA A 104 0.51 12.37 4.10
N HIS A 105 -0.70 11.83 4.37
CA HIS A 105 -1.91 12.63 4.49
C HIS A 105 -1.87 13.60 5.69
N GLN A 106 -1.28 13.18 6.81
CA GLN A 106 -1.09 14.07 7.97
C GLN A 106 -0.13 15.21 7.67
N ARG A 107 0.96 14.95 6.94
CA ARG A 107 1.98 15.96 6.59
C ARG A 107 1.54 16.85 5.43
N TRP A 108 0.86 16.29 4.46
CA TRP A 108 0.43 16.97 3.22
C TRP A 108 -1.03 16.60 2.88
N PRO A 109 -2.02 17.22 3.55
CA PRO A 109 -3.45 16.86 3.38
C PRO A 109 -3.96 17.04 1.95
N GLU A 110 -3.35 17.96 1.19
CA GLU A 110 -3.75 18.23 -0.20
C GLU A 110 -3.09 17.31 -1.22
N LEU A 111 -2.05 16.55 -0.84
CA LEU A 111 -1.40 15.60 -1.75
C LEU A 111 -2.39 14.49 -2.13
N PRO A 112 -2.74 14.34 -3.42
CA PRO A 112 -3.51 13.20 -3.86
C PRO A 112 -2.71 11.91 -3.68
N ILE A 113 -3.33 10.91 -3.05
CA ILE A 113 -2.69 9.61 -2.83
C ILE A 113 -3.56 8.52 -3.46
N LEU A 114 -2.96 7.74 -4.36
CA LEU A 114 -3.54 6.54 -4.95
C LEU A 114 -2.93 5.31 -4.29
N LEU A 115 -3.76 4.55 -3.60
CA LEU A 115 -3.36 3.29 -2.98
C LEU A 115 -3.74 2.11 -3.86
N VAL A 116 -2.78 1.24 -4.14
CA VAL A 116 -2.96 0.00 -4.88
C VAL A 116 -2.93 -1.16 -3.90
N MET A 117 -4.05 -1.86 -3.76
CA MET A 117 -4.19 -2.99 -2.86
C MET A 117 -3.80 -4.30 -3.55
N LYS A 118 -2.74 -4.92 -3.07
CA LYS A 118 -2.32 -6.28 -3.47
C LYS A 118 -3.10 -7.35 -2.76
N THR A 119 -3.45 -7.10 -1.50
CA THR A 119 -4.25 -8.01 -0.69
C THR A 119 -5.68 -7.51 -0.61
N LEU A 120 -6.59 -8.27 -1.21
CA LEU A 120 -8.03 -7.96 -1.18
C LEU A 120 -8.64 -8.60 0.06
N SER A 121 -8.78 -7.83 1.12
CA SER A 121 -9.53 -8.22 2.32
C SER A 121 -10.37 -7.06 2.82
N LEU A 122 -11.54 -7.36 3.35
CA LEU A 122 -12.47 -6.35 3.85
C LEU A 122 -11.89 -5.51 5.00
N PRO A 123 -11.22 -6.09 6.02
CA PRO A 123 -10.60 -5.31 7.07
C PRO A 123 -9.54 -4.34 6.53
N ARG A 124 -8.67 -4.80 5.62
CA ARG A 124 -7.63 -3.96 5.02
C ARG A 124 -8.20 -2.86 4.15
N LEU A 125 -9.26 -3.15 3.38
CA LEU A 125 -9.98 -2.15 2.59
C LEU A 125 -10.60 -1.06 3.49
N ARG A 126 -11.21 -1.43 4.62
CA ARG A 126 -11.74 -0.46 5.59
C ARG A 126 -10.65 0.45 6.16
N LEU A 127 -9.48 -0.09 6.47
CA LEU A 127 -8.33 0.71 6.89
C LEU A 127 -7.87 1.66 5.77
N ALA A 128 -7.82 1.19 4.53
CA ALA A 128 -7.48 2.01 3.37
C ALA A 128 -8.44 3.20 3.22
N LEU A 129 -9.73 2.97 3.33
CA LEU A 129 -10.75 4.02 3.23
C LEU A 129 -10.66 5.08 4.34
N LYS A 130 -10.11 4.71 5.51
CA LYS A 130 -9.87 5.62 6.66
C LYS A 130 -8.49 6.27 6.65
N SER A 131 -7.57 5.81 5.80
CA SER A 131 -6.17 6.26 5.82
C SER A 131 -5.94 7.68 5.29
N GLY A 132 -6.91 8.24 4.57
CA GLY A 132 -6.80 9.55 3.92
C GLY A 132 -6.44 9.50 2.44
N CYS A 133 -6.24 8.32 1.82
CA CYS A 133 -6.06 8.23 0.37
C CYS A 133 -7.30 8.74 -0.38
N ARG A 134 -7.07 9.33 -1.54
CA ARG A 134 -8.16 9.79 -2.43
C ARG A 134 -8.60 8.70 -3.41
N GLY A 135 -7.74 7.73 -3.72
CA GLY A 135 -8.05 6.62 -4.60
C GLY A 135 -7.62 5.27 -4.04
N VAL A 136 -8.43 4.24 -4.26
CA VAL A 136 -8.09 2.85 -3.95
C VAL A 136 -8.36 1.98 -5.17
N LEU A 137 -7.33 1.26 -5.61
CA LEU A 137 -7.35 0.32 -6.73
C LEU A 137 -7.03 -1.10 -6.26
N ALA A 138 -7.59 -2.09 -6.92
CA ALA A 138 -7.14 -3.47 -6.80
C ALA A 138 -6.00 -3.73 -7.80
N ASP A 139 -4.86 -4.28 -7.34
CA ASP A 139 -3.68 -4.56 -8.16
C ASP A 139 -4.01 -5.45 -9.38
N ALA A 140 -4.79 -6.50 -9.19
CA ALA A 140 -5.24 -7.39 -10.25
C ALA A 140 -5.99 -6.70 -11.41
N LEU A 141 -6.46 -5.46 -11.22
CA LEU A 141 -7.26 -4.72 -12.19
C LEU A 141 -6.53 -3.51 -12.79
N ILE A 142 -5.29 -3.25 -12.40
CA ILE A 142 -4.48 -2.14 -12.95
C ILE A 142 -4.41 -2.22 -14.48
N MET A 143 -4.24 -3.42 -15.01
CA MET A 143 -4.14 -3.66 -16.46
C MET A 143 -5.48 -3.47 -17.22
N GLN A 144 -6.60 -3.25 -16.52
CA GLN A 144 -7.90 -3.04 -17.15
C GLN A 144 -8.22 -1.55 -17.46
N GLY A 145 -7.24 -0.66 -17.34
CA GLY A 145 -7.38 0.77 -17.65
C GLY A 145 -8.00 1.60 -16.53
N ASN A 146 -8.32 1.00 -15.39
CA ASN A 146 -8.91 1.69 -14.24
C ASN A 146 -7.96 2.72 -13.61
N VAL A 147 -6.65 2.50 -13.73
CA VAL A 147 -5.62 3.39 -13.19
C VAL A 147 -5.70 4.81 -13.76
N LEU A 148 -5.93 4.95 -15.07
CA LEU A 148 -6.10 6.27 -15.69
C LEU A 148 -7.33 7.00 -15.14
N ILE A 149 -8.46 6.30 -15.04
CA ILE A 149 -9.71 6.86 -14.50
C ILE A 149 -9.52 7.26 -13.03
N ALA A 150 -8.86 6.41 -12.24
CA ALA A 150 -8.55 6.70 -10.85
C ALA A 150 -7.73 7.97 -10.70
N ILE A 151 -6.59 8.06 -11.42
CA ILE A 151 -5.70 9.23 -11.36
C ILE A 151 -6.43 10.49 -11.79
N GLN A 152 -7.14 10.47 -12.92
CA GLN A 152 -7.91 11.63 -13.38
C GLN A 152 -8.99 12.07 -12.38
N THR A 153 -9.61 11.10 -11.69
CA THR A 153 -10.66 11.37 -10.70
C THR A 153 -10.08 12.04 -9.45
N ILE A 154 -8.98 11.51 -8.91
CA ILE A 154 -8.37 12.04 -7.69
C ILE A 154 -7.68 13.39 -7.91
N LEU A 155 -7.09 13.62 -9.08
CA LEU A 155 -6.52 14.92 -9.46
C LEU A 155 -7.58 16.04 -9.57
N ARG A 156 -8.83 15.68 -9.85
CA ARG A 156 -9.97 16.60 -9.81
C ARG A 156 -10.54 16.82 -8.40
N GLY A 157 -9.85 16.31 -7.37
CA GLY A 157 -10.29 16.42 -5.97
C GLY A 157 -11.40 15.44 -5.57
N LYS A 158 -11.80 14.53 -6.46
CA LYS A 158 -12.83 13.50 -6.17
C LYS A 158 -12.19 12.25 -5.59
N ARG A 159 -12.99 11.45 -4.88
CA ARG A 159 -12.57 10.11 -4.39
C ARG A 159 -12.84 9.05 -5.46
N TYR A 160 -11.95 8.07 -5.54
CA TYR A 160 -12.10 6.91 -6.41
C TYR A 160 -12.00 5.61 -5.61
N LEU A 161 -12.94 4.71 -5.81
CA LEU A 161 -12.88 3.35 -5.32
C LEU A 161 -13.14 2.40 -6.50
N ASP A 162 -12.25 1.44 -6.70
CA ASP A 162 -12.41 0.44 -7.75
C ASP A 162 -13.75 -0.30 -7.60
N PRO A 163 -14.52 -0.48 -8.69
CA PRO A 163 -15.79 -1.19 -8.65
C PRO A 163 -15.73 -2.59 -8.02
N ALA A 164 -14.63 -3.33 -8.24
CA ALA A 164 -14.46 -4.65 -7.61
C ALA A 164 -14.29 -4.55 -6.08
N LEU A 165 -13.68 -3.46 -5.59
CA LEU A 165 -13.58 -3.21 -4.16
C LEU A 165 -14.92 -2.75 -3.57
N MET A 166 -15.77 -2.08 -4.36
CA MET A 166 -17.15 -1.78 -3.96
C MET A 166 -17.96 -3.06 -3.73
N GLN A 167 -17.84 -4.03 -4.64
CA GLN A 167 -18.50 -5.32 -4.47
C GLN A 167 -18.05 -6.03 -3.19
N LEU A 168 -16.76 -5.95 -2.85
CA LEU A 168 -16.24 -6.51 -1.59
C LEU A 168 -16.85 -5.85 -0.33
N LEU A 169 -17.20 -4.57 -0.41
CA LEU A 169 -17.90 -3.85 0.67
C LEU A 169 -19.37 -4.25 0.77
N ASP A 170 -20.02 -4.49 -0.35
CA ASP A 170 -21.44 -4.87 -0.43
C ASP A 170 -21.67 -6.34 -0.08
N GLU A 171 -20.69 -7.19 -0.35
CA GLU A 171 -20.72 -8.60 0.02
C GLU A 171 -20.59 -8.76 1.55
N LYS A 172 -21.69 -8.54 2.28
CA LYS A 172 -21.89 -9.01 3.66
C LYS A 172 -21.67 -10.53 3.81
N ALA A 173 -21.32 -11.21 2.74
CA ALA A 173 -21.30 -12.66 2.61
C ALA A 173 -19.99 -13.34 3.02
N MET A 174 -18.92 -12.61 3.22
CA MET A 174 -17.65 -13.18 3.73
C MET A 174 -17.61 -12.99 5.25
N GLY A 175 -18.40 -13.73 5.96
CA GLY A 175 -18.70 -13.83 7.40
C GLY A 175 -17.62 -13.57 8.46
N TRP A 176 -16.44 -13.07 8.08
CA TRP A 176 -15.40 -12.69 9.00
C TRP A 176 -15.05 -11.20 8.87
N ASP A 177 -15.61 -10.41 9.78
CA ASP A 177 -15.40 -8.97 9.85
C ASP A 177 -15.23 -8.55 11.32
N PRO A 178 -14.05 -8.80 11.90
CA PRO A 178 -13.78 -8.42 13.26
C PRO A 178 -13.76 -6.90 13.40
N GLN A 179 -14.53 -6.37 14.33
CA GLN A 179 -14.58 -4.94 14.64
C GLN A 179 -13.39 -4.55 15.52
N LEU A 180 -12.17 -4.78 15.02
CA LEU A 180 -10.96 -4.43 15.73
C LEU A 180 -10.79 -2.91 15.81
N SER A 181 -10.51 -2.40 17.00
CA SER A 181 -10.03 -1.03 17.17
C SER A 181 -8.62 -0.87 16.60
N GLU A 182 -8.22 0.35 16.28
CA GLU A 182 -6.85 0.64 15.81
C GLU A 182 -5.79 0.13 16.79
N LYS A 183 -6.05 0.28 18.10
CA LYS A 183 -5.14 -0.18 19.15
C LYS A 183 -5.03 -1.71 19.19
N GLN A 184 -6.15 -2.43 19.06
CA GLN A 184 -6.14 -3.89 18.95
C GLN A 184 -5.36 -4.35 17.73
N LEU A 185 -5.60 -3.73 16.57
CA LEU A 185 -4.89 -4.07 15.35
C LEU A 185 -3.38 -3.81 15.48
N GLN A 186 -2.97 -2.67 16.02
CA GLN A 186 -1.58 -2.34 16.26
C GLN A 186 -0.87 -3.39 17.13
N ILE A 187 -1.49 -3.80 18.23
CA ILE A 187 -0.96 -4.82 19.13
C ILE A 187 -0.89 -6.18 18.44
N LEU A 188 -1.92 -6.56 17.69
CA LEU A 188 -1.98 -7.81 16.95
C LEU A 188 -0.92 -7.88 15.83
N GLN A 189 -0.60 -6.78 15.19
CA GLN A 189 0.49 -6.70 14.21
C GLN A 189 1.83 -7.02 14.87
N GLU A 190 2.09 -6.51 16.08
CA GLU A 190 3.32 -6.84 16.81
C GLU A 190 3.34 -8.31 17.27
N VAL A 191 2.19 -8.89 17.60
CA VAL A 191 2.07 -10.34 17.87
C VAL A 191 2.46 -11.15 16.63
N ALA A 192 1.99 -10.77 15.46
CA ALA A 192 2.32 -11.46 14.21
C ALA A 192 3.81 -11.29 13.84
N ARG A 193 4.44 -10.18 14.22
CA ARG A 193 5.88 -9.96 14.13
C ARG A 193 6.70 -10.78 15.14
N GLY A 194 6.05 -11.55 16.02
CA GLY A 194 6.68 -12.44 16.98
C GLY A 194 7.10 -11.81 18.31
N LEU A 195 6.70 -10.56 18.61
CA LEU A 195 7.03 -9.92 19.86
C LEU A 195 6.23 -10.53 21.02
N SER A 196 6.87 -10.70 22.18
CA SER A 196 6.20 -11.05 23.44
C SER A 196 5.36 -9.89 23.95
N ASP A 197 4.40 -10.17 24.85
CA ASP A 197 3.52 -9.16 25.42
C ASP A 197 4.32 -8.04 26.17
N ARG A 198 5.48 -8.41 26.78
CA ARG A 198 6.39 -7.43 27.42
C ARG A 198 7.06 -6.51 26.38
N GLN A 199 7.58 -7.09 25.30
CA GLN A 199 8.20 -6.31 24.21
C GLN A 199 7.19 -5.39 23.52
N ILE A 200 5.94 -5.85 23.38
CA ILE A 200 4.85 -5.00 22.85
C ILE A 200 4.55 -3.85 23.80
N ALA A 201 4.50 -4.13 25.12
CA ALA A 201 4.28 -3.13 26.14
C ALA A 201 5.37 -2.04 26.11
N GLU A 202 6.63 -2.42 26.05
CA GLU A 202 7.77 -1.53 25.93
C GLU A 202 7.72 -0.72 24.63
N LYS A 203 7.53 -1.38 23.49
CA LYS A 203 7.52 -0.74 22.17
C LYS A 203 6.40 0.28 22.02
N LEU A 204 5.20 -0.03 22.54
CA LEU A 204 4.03 0.83 22.43
C LEU A 204 3.85 1.76 23.64
N GLN A 205 4.78 1.72 24.59
CA GLN A 205 4.73 2.51 25.84
C GLN A 205 3.41 2.32 26.61
N LEU A 206 2.98 1.06 26.72
CA LEU A 206 1.74 0.68 27.41
C LEU A 206 2.07 -0.18 28.63
N PRO A 207 1.22 -0.13 29.70
CA PRO A 207 1.31 -1.10 30.80
C PRO A 207 1.13 -2.54 30.27
N TYR A 208 1.91 -3.47 30.78
CA TYR A 208 1.86 -4.90 30.41
C TYR A 208 0.44 -5.49 30.55
N ASP A 209 -0.24 -5.20 31.64
CA ASP A 209 -1.61 -5.69 31.87
C ASP A 209 -2.62 -5.12 30.86
N THR A 210 -2.40 -3.90 30.40
CA THR A 210 -3.20 -3.27 29.34
C THR A 210 -3.04 -4.04 28.02
N VAL A 211 -1.81 -4.40 27.64
CA VAL A 211 -1.54 -5.21 26.43
C VAL A 211 -2.24 -6.56 26.53
N ARG A 212 -2.12 -7.26 27.65
CA ARG A 212 -2.79 -8.54 27.88
C ARG A 212 -4.32 -8.44 27.81
N TYR A 213 -4.86 -7.40 28.40
CA TYR A 213 -6.31 -7.16 28.35
C TYR A 213 -6.79 -6.95 26.93
N ILE A 214 -6.10 -6.08 26.16
CA ILE A 214 -6.43 -5.78 24.77
C ILE A 214 -6.30 -7.04 23.89
N LEU A 215 -5.24 -7.84 24.08
CA LEU A 215 -5.06 -9.09 23.36
C LEU A 215 -6.18 -10.11 23.64
N LYS A 216 -6.59 -10.23 24.89
CA LYS A 216 -7.72 -11.11 25.27
C LYS A 216 -9.02 -10.71 24.59
N GLN A 217 -9.28 -9.40 24.45
CA GLN A 217 -10.44 -8.91 23.71
C GLN A 217 -10.28 -9.18 22.21
N ALA A 218 -9.12 -8.85 21.65
CA ALA A 218 -8.85 -9.01 20.23
C ALA A 218 -8.95 -10.49 19.79
N TYR A 219 -8.48 -11.45 20.58
CA TYR A 219 -8.62 -12.87 20.28
C TYR A 219 -10.09 -13.32 20.26
N ARG A 220 -10.93 -12.76 21.13
CA ARG A 220 -12.38 -13.01 21.10
C ARG A 220 -13.04 -12.46 19.83
N GLU A 221 -12.70 -11.22 19.45
CA GLU A 221 -13.19 -10.60 18.21
C GLU A 221 -12.75 -11.38 16.96
N LEU A 222 -11.55 -11.93 16.97
CA LEU A 222 -11.02 -12.75 15.89
C LEU A 222 -11.58 -14.17 15.87
N GLY A 223 -12.23 -14.64 16.95
CA GLY A 223 -12.64 -16.03 17.11
C GLY A 223 -11.45 -16.99 17.22
N THR A 224 -10.29 -16.54 17.72
CA THR A 224 -9.07 -17.34 17.85
C THR A 224 -8.78 -17.73 19.30
N ALA A 225 -8.27 -18.95 19.50
CA ALA A 225 -7.98 -19.47 20.83
C ALA A 225 -6.61 -19.05 21.38
N ASN A 226 -5.65 -18.67 20.51
CA ASN A 226 -4.30 -18.34 20.91
C ASN A 226 -3.61 -17.41 19.92
N ARG A 227 -2.41 -16.91 20.32
CA ARG A 227 -1.62 -15.95 19.54
C ARG A 227 -1.18 -16.50 18.18
N ILE A 228 -0.93 -17.79 18.05
CA ILE A 228 -0.48 -18.40 16.79
C ILE A 228 -1.62 -18.36 15.78
N GLN A 229 -2.81 -18.78 16.18
CA GLN A 229 -4.00 -18.71 15.32
C GLN A 229 -4.32 -17.27 14.91
N ALA A 230 -4.21 -16.33 15.84
CA ALA A 230 -4.40 -14.92 15.55
C ALA A 230 -3.37 -14.41 14.53
N ALA A 231 -2.08 -14.73 14.72
CA ALA A 231 -1.03 -14.34 13.77
C ALA A 231 -1.25 -14.92 12.37
N VAL A 232 -1.57 -16.22 12.27
CA VAL A 232 -1.88 -16.86 10.98
C VAL A 232 -3.07 -16.19 10.30
N LEU A 233 -4.13 -15.92 11.04
CA LEU A 233 -5.33 -15.28 10.51
C LEU A 233 -5.03 -13.87 10.00
N LEU A 234 -4.24 -13.07 10.73
CA LEU A 234 -3.82 -11.73 10.31
C LEU A 234 -3.03 -11.75 8.99
N VAL A 235 -2.15 -12.73 8.83
CA VAL A 235 -1.39 -12.92 7.58
C VAL A 235 -2.33 -13.31 6.44
N GLN A 236 -3.21 -14.27 6.66
CA GLN A 236 -4.19 -14.71 5.66
C GLN A 236 -5.11 -13.58 5.21
N GLN A 237 -5.46 -12.68 6.13
CA GLN A 237 -6.29 -11.51 5.85
C GLN A 237 -5.47 -10.29 5.37
N GLY A 238 -4.16 -10.45 5.17
CA GLY A 238 -3.28 -9.38 4.69
C GLY A 238 -3.19 -8.17 5.61
N LEU A 239 -3.50 -8.34 6.89
CA LEU A 239 -3.36 -7.31 7.92
C LEU A 239 -1.91 -7.17 8.41
N VAL A 240 -1.08 -8.15 8.06
CA VAL A 240 0.38 -8.17 8.26
C VAL A 240 1.02 -8.71 7.00
N GLY A 241 2.00 -7.98 6.46
CA GLY A 241 2.68 -8.36 5.23
C GLY A 241 3.76 -9.44 5.46
N PRO A 242 4.16 -10.19 4.41
CA PRO A 242 5.25 -11.16 4.49
C PRO A 242 6.58 -10.54 4.92
N ALA A 243 6.86 -9.31 4.51
CA ALA A 243 8.06 -8.57 4.89
C ALA A 243 8.13 -8.31 6.40
N ASP A 244 7.00 -8.04 7.03
CA ASP A 244 6.92 -7.85 8.48
C ASP A 244 7.29 -9.12 9.28
N LEU A 245 7.06 -10.30 8.69
CA LEU A 245 7.39 -11.59 9.30
C LEU A 245 8.86 -11.95 9.12
N LEU A 246 9.45 -11.57 7.99
CA LEU A 246 10.83 -11.91 7.63
C LEU A 246 11.85 -11.07 8.40
N ALA A 247 11.56 -9.81 8.69
CA ALA A 247 12.46 -8.88 9.37
C ALA A 247 12.96 -9.38 10.74
N GLN A 248 12.20 -10.24 11.41
CA GLN A 248 12.60 -10.82 12.71
C GLN A 248 12.99 -12.31 12.66
N GLY A 249 12.42 -13.08 11.73
CA GLY A 249 12.75 -14.49 11.54
C GLY A 249 14.18 -14.70 11.04
N VAL A 250 14.60 -13.94 10.04
CA VAL A 250 15.95 -13.99 9.49
C VAL A 250 16.98 -13.46 10.48
N ALA A 251 16.69 -12.37 11.20
CA ALA A 251 17.57 -11.83 12.24
C ALA A 251 17.78 -12.79 13.44
N ARG A 252 16.82 -13.68 13.70
CA ARG A 252 16.96 -14.73 14.73
C ARG A 252 17.74 -15.93 14.23
N ALA A 253 17.54 -16.35 12.98
CA ALA A 253 18.28 -17.45 12.37
C ALA A 253 19.78 -17.14 12.24
N PHE A 254 20.14 -15.90 11.89
CA PHE A 254 21.54 -15.46 11.81
C PHE A 254 22.23 -15.33 13.18
N ARG A 255 21.50 -15.06 14.29
CA ARG A 255 22.08 -14.98 15.66
C ARG A 255 22.28 -16.34 16.34
N LEU A 256 21.75 -17.43 15.80
CA LEU A 256 21.93 -18.79 16.33
C LEU A 256 23.13 -19.52 15.70
N HIS A 257 23.83 -18.89 14.76
CA HIS A 257 24.98 -19.45 14.03
C HIS A 257 26.22 -18.54 14.10
N SER A 258 26.23 -17.57 15.00
CA SER A 258 27.41 -16.79 15.43
C SER A 258 27.64 -17.03 16.92
#